data_8ffcc2a1af3750e07983e664e95343d8
#
_entry.id   8ffcc2a1af3750e07983e664e95343d8
#
_cell.length_a   1.000
_cell.length_b   1.000
_cell.length_c   1.000
_cell.angle_alpha   90.00
_cell.angle_beta   90.00
_cell.angle_gamma   90.00
#
_symmetry.space_group_name_H-M   'P 1'
#
loop_
_entity.id
_entity.type
_entity.pdbx_description
1 polymer ?
#
loop_
_entity_poly.entity_id
_entity_poly.type
_entity_poly.pdbx_seq_one_letter_code
_entity_poly.pdbx_strand_id
1 'polypeptide(L)'
;VASHLIGTQIGQFIRIAEKLQLEEGAAALGVHPRNIVTTASIIASEVSNPDDQPMVAQVIYNRINAGMPLQMDSTVHYAVQDWSTVTTTAEQRANPSPYNTYVHTGYPPGPISNPGESALNAALHPAQTDALFFVTVDLDTGETKFAATIEEHNANVAEFQAWCQANTGRCS
;
A
#
# COMPACT_ATOMS: atom_id res chain seq x y z
N VAL A 1 -8.05 14.65 27.86
CA VAL A 1 -8.78 14.30 26.62
C VAL A 1 -7.85 13.58 25.64
N ALA A 2 -6.70 14.16 25.24
CA ALA A 2 -5.78 13.55 24.25
C ALA A 2 -5.22 12.19 24.69
N SER A 3 -4.77 12.05 25.95
CA SER A 3 -4.23 10.79 26.48
C SER A 3 -5.27 9.67 26.53
N HIS A 4 -6.55 9.99 26.75
CA HIS A 4 -7.63 8.99 26.70
C HIS A 4 -7.85 8.51 25.25
N LEU A 5 -7.84 9.43 24.26
CA LEU A 5 -8.01 9.10 22.86
C LEU A 5 -6.88 8.17 22.37
N ILE A 6 -5.64 8.54 22.67
CA ILE A 6 -4.45 7.73 22.34
C ILE A 6 -4.54 6.36 23.00
N GLY A 7 -4.89 6.29 24.30
CA GLY A 7 -5.06 5.02 24.99
C GLY A 7 -6.13 4.12 24.38
N THR A 8 -7.24 4.71 23.92
CA THR A 8 -8.31 3.97 23.21
C THR A 8 -7.81 3.40 21.88
N GLN A 9 -7.06 4.19 21.09
CA GLN A 9 -6.49 3.73 19.82
C GLN A 9 -5.48 2.60 20.01
N ILE A 10 -4.57 2.74 21.00
CA ILE A 10 -3.60 1.69 21.34
C ILE A 10 -4.34 0.41 21.80
N GLY A 11 -5.33 0.54 22.68
CA GLY A 11 -6.12 -0.60 23.14
C GLY A 11 -6.88 -1.29 22.01
N GLN A 12 -7.38 -0.54 21.04
CA GLN A 12 -8.01 -1.11 19.85
C GLN A 12 -7.00 -1.87 18.98
N PHE A 13 -5.82 -1.30 18.74
CA PHE A 13 -4.76 -1.96 18.00
C PHE A 13 -4.33 -3.28 18.66
N ILE A 14 -4.12 -3.28 19.99
CA ILE A 14 -3.74 -4.49 20.73
C ILE A 14 -4.80 -5.59 20.55
N ARG A 15 -6.10 -5.26 20.72
CA ARG A 15 -7.19 -6.25 20.54
C ARG A 15 -7.22 -6.83 19.13
N ILE A 16 -6.99 -6.01 18.09
CA ILE A 16 -6.96 -6.46 16.71
C ILE A 16 -5.72 -7.33 16.46
N ALA A 17 -4.55 -6.91 16.94
CA ALA A 17 -3.31 -7.66 16.80
C ALA A 17 -3.39 -9.04 17.47
N GLU A 18 -3.96 -9.13 18.66
CA GLU A 18 -4.23 -10.39 19.36
C GLU A 18 -5.24 -11.26 18.60
N LYS A 19 -6.36 -10.69 18.15
CA LYS A 19 -7.38 -11.37 17.36
C LYS A 19 -6.83 -11.99 16.08
N LEU A 20 -5.95 -11.27 15.40
CA LEU A 20 -5.32 -11.69 14.14
C LEU A 20 -4.07 -12.54 14.35
N GLN A 21 -3.65 -12.80 15.59
CA GLN A 21 -2.41 -13.51 15.91
C GLN A 21 -1.20 -12.90 15.14
N LEU A 22 -1.05 -11.58 15.25
CA LEU A 22 -0.13 -10.79 14.41
C LEU A 22 1.32 -11.29 14.50
N GLU A 23 1.80 -11.64 15.70
CA GLU A 23 3.18 -12.10 15.88
C GLU A 23 3.40 -13.49 15.28
N GLU A 24 2.45 -14.41 15.48
CA GLU A 24 2.49 -15.76 14.91
C GLU A 24 2.38 -15.73 13.37
N GLY A 25 1.47 -14.92 12.84
CA GLY A 25 1.30 -14.73 11.39
C GLY A 25 2.55 -14.10 10.76
N ALA A 26 3.13 -13.09 11.41
CA ALA A 26 4.37 -12.49 10.97
C ALA A 26 5.53 -13.50 10.94
N ALA A 27 5.66 -14.32 11.99
CA ALA A 27 6.67 -15.38 12.07
C ALA A 27 6.49 -16.42 10.97
N ALA A 28 5.24 -16.82 10.67
CA ALA A 28 4.93 -17.77 9.59
C ALA A 28 5.32 -17.24 8.20
N LEU A 29 5.22 -15.92 7.98
CA LEU A 29 5.66 -15.25 6.76
C LEU A 29 7.16 -14.95 6.73
N GLY A 30 7.89 -15.12 7.86
CA GLY A 30 9.26 -14.69 7.98
C GLY A 30 9.44 -13.15 7.96
N VAL A 31 8.40 -12.41 8.32
CA VAL A 31 8.36 -10.94 8.30
C VAL A 31 8.33 -10.41 9.73
N HIS A 32 9.09 -9.36 10.01
CA HIS A 32 9.05 -8.75 11.35
C HIS A 32 7.66 -8.11 11.61
N PRO A 33 7.06 -8.24 12.81
CA PRO A 33 5.72 -7.71 13.12
C PRO A 33 5.53 -6.22 12.76
N ARG A 34 6.55 -5.39 12.97
CA ARG A 34 6.53 -3.98 12.56
C ARG A 34 6.35 -3.82 11.05
N ASN A 35 6.95 -4.70 10.24
CA ASN A 35 6.83 -4.66 8.79
C ASN A 35 5.44 -5.11 8.32
N ILE A 36 4.75 -5.99 9.06
CA ILE A 36 3.34 -6.30 8.83
C ILE A 36 2.49 -5.02 8.96
N VAL A 37 2.68 -4.27 10.05
CA VAL A 37 1.95 -3.01 10.27
C VAL A 37 2.31 -1.96 9.22
N THR A 38 3.59 -1.88 8.82
CA THR A 38 4.05 -1.00 7.75
C THR A 38 3.40 -1.36 6.41
N THR A 39 3.40 -2.65 6.05
CA THR A 39 2.71 -3.15 4.83
C THR A 39 1.23 -2.84 4.88
N ALA A 40 0.56 -3.12 5.99
CA ALA A 40 -0.86 -2.83 6.17
C ALA A 40 -1.18 -1.33 6.01
N SER A 41 -0.29 -0.45 6.50
CA SER A 41 -0.46 1.00 6.36
C SER A 41 -0.36 1.48 4.91
N ILE A 42 0.48 0.83 4.11
CA ILE A 42 0.59 1.08 2.67
C ILE A 42 -0.68 0.57 1.97
N ILE A 43 -1.07 -0.69 2.21
CA ILE A 43 -2.28 -1.30 1.64
C ILE A 43 -3.51 -0.41 1.87
N ALA A 44 -3.73 0.05 3.12
CA ALA A 44 -4.86 0.89 3.47
C ALA A 44 -4.85 2.26 2.76
N SER A 45 -3.69 2.71 2.28
CA SER A 45 -3.52 3.98 1.57
C SER A 45 -3.56 3.82 0.04
N GLU A 46 -3.35 2.61 -0.49
CA GLU A 46 -3.34 2.32 -1.93
C GLU A 46 -4.71 1.86 -2.45
N VAL A 47 -5.41 1.00 -1.71
CA VAL A 47 -6.68 0.41 -2.16
C VAL A 47 -7.74 0.44 -1.07
N SER A 48 -8.94 0.89 -1.44
CA SER A 48 -10.08 0.93 -0.53
C SER A 48 -10.92 -0.35 -0.58
N ASN A 49 -10.87 -1.10 -1.69
CA ASN A 49 -11.60 -2.37 -1.84
C ASN A 49 -10.90 -3.47 -1.01
N PRO A 50 -11.56 -4.05 0.02
CA PRO A 50 -10.96 -5.10 0.84
C PRO A 50 -10.57 -6.37 0.08
N ASP A 51 -11.24 -6.66 -1.04
CA ASP A 51 -10.97 -7.86 -1.85
C ASP A 51 -9.64 -7.75 -2.61
N ASP A 52 -9.17 -6.53 -2.90
CA ASP A 52 -7.88 -6.29 -3.57
C ASP A 52 -6.71 -6.23 -2.59
N GLN A 53 -6.96 -6.00 -1.31
CA GLN A 53 -5.92 -5.82 -0.30
C GLN A 53 -4.94 -7.00 -0.18
N PRO A 54 -5.37 -8.28 -0.21
CA PRO A 54 -4.44 -9.43 -0.20
C PRO A 54 -3.54 -9.49 -1.44
N MET A 55 -4.04 -9.04 -2.60
CA MET A 55 -3.26 -8.96 -3.83
C MET A 55 -2.17 -7.88 -3.74
N VAL A 56 -2.51 -6.68 -3.22
CA VAL A 56 -1.54 -5.61 -2.97
C VAL A 56 -0.47 -6.05 -1.95
N ALA A 57 -0.88 -6.76 -0.88
CA ALA A 57 0.07 -7.35 0.07
C ALA A 57 1.09 -8.24 -0.63
N GLN A 58 0.62 -9.14 -1.52
CA GLN A 58 1.52 -10.04 -2.24
C GLN A 58 2.45 -9.29 -3.21
N VAL A 59 1.97 -8.26 -3.90
CA VAL A 59 2.83 -7.40 -4.75
C VAL A 59 3.96 -6.78 -3.92
N ILE A 60 3.64 -6.25 -2.73
CA ILE A 60 4.65 -5.67 -1.83
C ILE A 60 5.70 -6.72 -1.46
N TYR A 61 5.29 -7.92 -1.03
CA TYR A 61 6.21 -8.99 -0.66
C TYR A 61 7.02 -9.52 -1.84
N ASN A 62 6.41 -9.65 -3.02
CA ASN A 62 7.12 -10.06 -4.23
C ASN A 62 8.21 -9.06 -4.60
N ARG A 63 7.93 -7.75 -4.54
CA ARG A 63 8.93 -6.69 -4.80
C ARG A 63 10.04 -6.69 -3.74
N ILE A 64 9.71 -6.84 -2.45
CA ILE A 64 10.71 -6.96 -1.38
C ILE A 64 11.65 -8.13 -1.65
N ASN A 65 11.10 -9.31 -1.96
CA ASN A 65 11.86 -10.53 -2.22
C ASN A 65 12.72 -10.42 -3.49
N ALA A 66 12.26 -9.68 -4.49
CA ALA A 66 13.00 -9.40 -5.71
C ALA A 66 14.02 -8.25 -5.57
N GLY A 67 14.12 -7.59 -4.42
CA GLY A 67 14.96 -6.41 -4.22
C GLY A 67 14.52 -5.19 -5.04
N MET A 68 13.27 -5.17 -5.49
CA MET A 68 12.69 -4.06 -6.24
C MET A 68 12.23 -2.93 -5.31
N PRO A 69 12.32 -1.66 -5.75
CA PRO A 69 11.70 -0.55 -5.04
C PRO A 69 10.17 -0.72 -5.05
N LEU A 70 9.49 -0.37 -3.95
CA LEU A 70 8.04 -0.55 -3.87
C LEU A 70 7.29 0.41 -4.79
N GLN A 71 7.77 1.64 -4.96
CA GLN A 71 7.19 2.67 -5.84
C GLN A 71 5.71 2.95 -5.56
N MET A 72 5.38 3.13 -4.27
CA MET A 72 4.04 3.43 -3.80
C MET A 72 3.86 4.94 -3.65
N ASP A 73 2.93 5.54 -4.38
CA ASP A 73 2.66 6.98 -4.34
C ASP A 73 2.25 7.45 -2.94
N SER A 74 1.52 6.63 -2.19
CA SER A 74 1.15 6.89 -0.80
C SER A 74 2.36 7.17 0.10
N THR A 75 3.48 6.50 -0.13
CA THR A 75 4.73 6.72 0.62
C THR A 75 5.39 8.05 0.26
N VAL A 76 5.25 8.50 -0.98
CA VAL A 76 5.71 9.81 -1.44
C VAL A 76 4.83 10.91 -0.85
N HIS A 77 3.50 10.80 -0.94
CA HIS A 77 2.58 11.74 -0.28
C HIS A 77 2.89 11.90 1.21
N TYR A 78 3.14 10.78 1.91
CA TYR A 78 3.55 10.82 3.30
C TYR A 78 4.89 11.54 3.48
N ALA A 79 5.88 11.29 2.61
CA ALA A 79 7.21 11.90 2.69
C ALA A 79 7.19 13.41 2.49
N VAL A 80 6.34 13.91 1.58
CA VAL A 80 6.23 15.34 1.25
C VAL A 80 5.09 16.05 2.01
N GLN A 81 4.26 15.31 2.75
CA GLN A 81 3.08 15.80 3.50
C GLN A 81 2.09 16.54 2.58
N ASP A 82 1.89 16.03 1.38
CA ASP A 82 0.98 16.59 0.38
C ASP A 82 0.07 15.47 -0.19
N TRP A 83 -1.23 15.63 -0.02
CA TRP A 83 -2.29 14.74 -0.48
C TRP A 83 -3.27 15.47 -1.41
N SER A 84 -2.85 16.56 -2.02
CA SER A 84 -3.73 17.41 -2.85
C SER A 84 -4.04 16.78 -4.21
N THR A 85 -3.26 15.78 -4.64
CA THR A 85 -3.41 15.09 -5.93
C THR A 85 -3.44 13.58 -5.75
N VAL A 86 -4.04 12.87 -6.70
CA VAL A 86 -4.07 11.40 -6.71
C VAL A 86 -2.72 10.79 -7.09
N THR A 87 -2.02 11.45 -8.02
CA THR A 87 -0.72 11.00 -8.54
C THR A 87 0.41 11.90 -8.06
N THR A 88 1.62 11.38 -8.00
CA THR A 88 2.82 12.12 -7.61
C THR A 88 3.57 12.70 -8.81
N THR A 89 4.20 13.85 -8.64
CA THR A 89 5.06 14.46 -9.65
C THR A 89 6.46 13.82 -9.68
N ALA A 90 7.20 14.03 -10.75
CA ALA A 90 8.60 13.57 -10.84
C ALA A 90 9.49 14.21 -9.75
N GLU A 91 9.24 15.47 -9.38
CA GLU A 91 9.95 16.16 -8.31
C GLU A 91 9.65 15.52 -6.93
N GLN A 92 8.39 15.25 -6.63
CA GLN A 92 7.98 14.57 -5.39
C GLN A 92 8.61 13.17 -5.31
N ARG A 93 8.62 12.39 -6.41
CA ARG A 93 9.26 11.07 -6.47
C ARG A 93 10.80 11.11 -6.36
N ALA A 94 11.42 12.24 -6.57
CA ALA A 94 12.85 12.44 -6.34
C ALA A 94 13.19 12.89 -4.90
N ASN A 95 12.20 13.08 -4.02
CA ASN A 95 12.42 13.47 -2.63
C ASN A 95 13.29 12.43 -1.88
N PRO A 96 14.38 12.83 -1.19
CA PRO A 96 15.31 11.90 -0.56
C PRO A 96 14.83 11.31 0.77
N SER A 97 13.61 11.57 1.19
CA SER A 97 13.04 11.03 2.43
C SER A 97 13.20 9.52 2.51
N PRO A 98 13.59 8.94 3.67
CA PRO A 98 13.68 7.50 3.85
C PRO A 98 12.32 6.77 3.69
N TYR A 99 11.20 7.51 3.71
CA TYR A 99 9.88 6.97 3.42
C TYR A 99 9.58 6.85 1.92
N ASN A 100 10.36 7.51 1.05
CA ASN A 100 10.11 7.48 -0.39
C ASN A 100 10.56 6.15 -1.00
N THR A 101 9.61 5.29 -1.31
CA THR A 101 9.86 3.96 -1.86
C THR A 101 10.16 3.94 -3.36
N TYR A 102 10.24 5.10 -4.03
CA TYR A 102 10.83 5.24 -5.37
C TYR A 102 12.35 5.33 -5.31
N VAL A 103 12.91 5.92 -4.23
CA VAL A 103 14.35 6.15 -4.06
C VAL A 103 14.99 5.05 -3.23
N HIS A 104 14.28 4.53 -2.22
CA HIS A 104 14.81 3.53 -1.30
C HIS A 104 14.09 2.18 -1.49
N THR A 105 14.90 1.12 -1.60
CA THR A 105 14.38 -0.26 -1.64
C THR A 105 14.07 -0.79 -0.24
N GLY A 106 13.23 -1.82 -0.18
CA GLY A 106 12.82 -2.42 1.08
C GLY A 106 11.66 -1.69 1.73
N TYR A 107 11.43 -1.98 3.01
CA TYR A 107 10.38 -1.34 3.80
C TYR A 107 10.77 0.09 4.17
N PRO A 108 9.82 1.04 4.16
CA PRO A 108 10.07 2.34 4.78
C PRO A 108 10.29 2.20 6.29
N PRO A 109 10.81 3.23 6.97
CA PRO A 109 11.17 3.16 8.41
C PRO A 109 10.02 2.80 9.35
N GLY A 110 8.78 2.95 8.90
CA GLY A 110 7.59 2.61 9.70
C GLY A 110 6.29 2.87 8.93
N PRO A 111 5.14 2.68 9.60
CA PRO A 111 3.82 2.90 9.01
C PRO A 111 3.63 4.36 8.56
N ILE A 112 2.89 4.53 7.46
CA ILE A 112 2.52 5.84 6.89
C ILE A 112 1.09 6.27 7.27
N SER A 113 0.31 5.36 7.84
CA SER A 113 -1.06 5.58 8.31
C SER A 113 -1.39 4.63 9.46
N ASN A 114 -2.59 4.76 10.04
CA ASN A 114 -3.14 3.80 11.00
C ASN A 114 -4.00 2.77 10.26
N PRO A 115 -3.49 1.56 9.96
CA PRO A 115 -4.23 0.57 9.20
C PRO A 115 -5.41 0.01 10.01
N GLY A 116 -6.52 -0.25 9.31
CA GLY A 116 -7.65 -0.99 9.86
C GLY A 116 -7.41 -2.49 9.91
N GLU A 117 -8.34 -3.22 10.54
CA GLU A 117 -8.28 -4.68 10.69
C GLU A 117 -8.17 -5.40 9.33
N SER A 118 -8.91 -4.95 8.30
CA SER A 118 -8.87 -5.55 6.97
C SER A 118 -7.48 -5.52 6.35
N ALA A 119 -6.80 -4.38 6.39
CA ALA A 119 -5.45 -4.23 5.84
C ALA A 119 -4.41 -5.03 6.65
N LEU A 120 -4.55 -5.09 7.98
CA LEU A 120 -3.69 -5.94 8.83
C LEU A 120 -3.90 -7.42 8.49
N ASN A 121 -5.15 -7.86 8.31
CA ASN A 121 -5.46 -9.23 7.90
C ASN A 121 -4.89 -9.54 6.51
N ALA A 122 -5.01 -8.62 5.56
CA ALA A 122 -4.46 -8.77 4.21
C ALA A 122 -2.92 -8.89 4.23
N ALA A 123 -2.24 -8.08 5.05
CA ALA A 123 -0.79 -8.17 5.22
C ALA A 123 -0.33 -9.51 5.83
N LEU A 124 -1.16 -10.13 6.69
CA LEU A 124 -0.89 -11.43 7.30
C LEU A 124 -1.28 -12.62 6.40
N HIS A 125 -2.22 -12.42 5.47
CA HIS A 125 -2.74 -13.44 4.58
C HIS A 125 -2.69 -12.96 3.12
N PRO A 126 -1.49 -12.74 2.56
CA PRO A 126 -1.33 -12.29 1.18
C PRO A 126 -1.87 -13.33 0.20
N ALA A 127 -2.36 -12.87 -0.94
CA ALA A 127 -2.80 -13.75 -2.02
C ALA A 127 -1.63 -14.55 -2.62
N GLN A 128 -1.94 -15.68 -3.25
CA GLN A 128 -0.93 -16.46 -3.98
C GLN A 128 -0.90 -16.02 -5.44
N THR A 129 0.03 -15.11 -5.78
CA THR A 129 0.22 -14.58 -7.12
C THR A 129 1.67 -14.19 -7.37
N ASP A 130 2.08 -14.18 -8.62
CA ASP A 130 3.38 -13.66 -9.10
C ASP A 130 3.34 -12.19 -9.51
N ALA A 131 2.21 -11.49 -9.28
CA ALA A 131 2.05 -10.09 -9.62
C ALA A 131 3.13 -9.21 -8.96
N LEU A 132 3.70 -8.32 -9.77
CA LEU A 132 4.70 -7.32 -9.36
C LEU A 132 4.17 -5.89 -9.48
N PHE A 133 3.04 -5.71 -10.17
CA PHE A 133 2.47 -4.40 -10.48
C PHE A 133 0.96 -4.41 -10.24
N PHE A 134 0.42 -3.24 -9.95
CA PHE A 134 -1.02 -3.00 -9.95
C PHE A 134 -1.31 -1.55 -10.34
N VAL A 135 -2.52 -1.29 -10.80
CA VAL A 135 -3.05 0.05 -11.06
C VAL A 135 -4.57 0.01 -10.97
N THR A 136 -5.17 0.99 -10.32
CA THR A 136 -6.61 1.19 -10.37
C THR A 136 -6.97 1.78 -11.73
N VAL A 137 -7.79 1.08 -12.51
CA VAL A 137 -8.14 1.46 -13.90
C VAL A 137 -9.42 2.28 -13.98
N ASP A 138 -10.24 2.25 -12.96
CA ASP A 138 -11.50 2.99 -12.85
C ASP A 138 -11.65 3.54 -11.41
N LEU A 139 -11.61 4.88 -11.26
CA LEU A 139 -11.71 5.52 -9.94
C LEU A 139 -13.14 5.57 -9.38
N ASP A 140 -14.16 5.31 -10.20
CA ASP A 140 -15.56 5.29 -9.76
C ASP A 140 -15.92 3.95 -9.10
N THR A 141 -15.46 2.86 -9.69
CA THR A 141 -15.69 1.50 -9.19
C THR A 141 -14.60 1.03 -8.24
N GLY A 142 -13.39 1.62 -8.32
CA GLY A 142 -12.19 1.16 -7.61
C GLY A 142 -11.58 -0.09 -8.24
N GLU A 143 -11.95 -0.44 -9.50
CA GLU A 143 -11.40 -1.62 -10.17
C GLU A 143 -9.89 -1.52 -10.28
N THR A 144 -9.20 -2.52 -9.70
CA THR A 144 -7.73 -2.59 -9.68
C THR A 144 -7.27 -3.80 -10.49
N LYS A 145 -6.34 -3.60 -11.41
CA LYS A 145 -5.73 -4.65 -12.23
C LYS A 145 -4.30 -4.94 -11.77
N PHE A 146 -3.97 -6.21 -11.73
CA PHE A 146 -2.68 -6.72 -11.31
C PHE A 146 -1.94 -7.31 -12.51
N ALA A 147 -0.60 -7.26 -12.50
CA ALA A 147 0.24 -7.74 -13.58
C ALA A 147 1.55 -8.32 -13.06
N ALA A 148 2.02 -9.39 -13.67
CA ALA A 148 3.32 -9.99 -13.39
C ALA A 148 4.43 -9.34 -14.21
N THR A 149 4.11 -8.81 -15.41
CA THR A 149 5.09 -8.21 -16.33
C THR A 149 4.86 -6.72 -16.53
N ILE A 150 5.90 -6.01 -16.95
CA ILE A 150 5.81 -4.58 -17.24
C ILE A 150 4.94 -4.30 -18.48
N GLU A 151 4.91 -5.22 -19.43
CA GLU A 151 4.10 -5.13 -20.65
C GLU A 151 2.60 -5.15 -20.29
N GLU A 152 2.19 -6.10 -19.45
CA GLU A 152 0.81 -6.19 -18.94
C GLU A 152 0.45 -4.95 -18.11
N HIS A 153 1.35 -4.50 -17.24
CA HIS A 153 1.14 -3.29 -16.45
C HIS A 153 0.95 -2.06 -17.34
N ASN A 154 1.78 -1.89 -18.38
CA ASN A 154 1.66 -0.76 -19.31
C ASN A 154 0.31 -0.78 -20.06
N ALA A 155 -0.23 -1.97 -20.38
CA ALA A 155 -1.55 -2.08 -20.97
C ALA A 155 -2.64 -1.61 -19.98
N ASN A 156 -2.55 -2.00 -18.72
CA ASN A 156 -3.48 -1.55 -17.66
C ASN A 156 -3.36 -0.02 -17.42
N VAL A 157 -2.13 0.53 -17.44
CA VAL A 157 -1.90 1.98 -17.33
C VAL A 157 -2.54 2.74 -18.50
N ALA A 158 -2.44 2.20 -19.72
CA ALA A 158 -3.10 2.81 -20.89
C ALA A 158 -4.64 2.82 -20.72
N GLU A 159 -5.23 1.79 -20.13
CA GLU A 159 -6.65 1.75 -19.81
C GLU A 159 -7.02 2.83 -18.78
N PHE A 160 -6.25 2.98 -17.71
CA PHE A 160 -6.44 4.06 -16.74
C PHE A 160 -6.34 5.44 -17.40
N GLN A 161 -5.35 5.66 -18.27
CA GLN A 161 -5.21 6.92 -19.00
C GLN A 161 -6.41 7.22 -19.91
N ALA A 162 -6.94 6.19 -20.57
CA ALA A 162 -8.16 6.34 -21.37
C ALA A 162 -9.38 6.68 -20.52
N TRP A 163 -9.49 6.05 -19.34
CA TRP A 163 -10.54 6.38 -18.36
C TRP A 163 -10.42 7.84 -17.90
N CYS A 164 -9.22 8.32 -17.57
CA CYS A 164 -8.98 9.71 -17.17
C CYS A 164 -9.33 10.72 -18.29
N GLN A 165 -9.04 10.38 -19.55
CA GLN A 165 -9.41 11.22 -20.71
C GLN A 165 -10.93 11.31 -20.88
N ALA A 166 -11.65 10.22 -20.64
CA ALA A 166 -13.11 10.18 -20.71
C ALA A 166 -13.77 10.88 -19.51
N ASN A 167 -13.08 10.99 -18.37
CA ASN A 167 -13.56 11.54 -17.10
C ASN A 167 -12.72 12.74 -16.65
N THR A 168 -12.68 13.79 -17.50
CA THR A 168 -11.83 14.97 -17.27
C THR A 168 -12.07 15.61 -15.90
N GLY A 169 -10.95 15.93 -15.19
CA GLY A 169 -10.97 16.52 -13.85
C GLY A 169 -11.03 15.52 -12.70
N ARG A 170 -11.12 14.20 -12.98
CA ARG A 170 -11.13 13.15 -11.93
C ARG A 170 -9.73 12.65 -11.56
N CYS A 171 -8.74 12.87 -12.42
CA CYS A 171 -7.36 12.40 -12.24
C CYS A 171 -6.36 13.53 -11.95
N SER A 172 -6.84 14.74 -11.70
CA SER A 172 -6.01 15.93 -11.40
C SER A 172 -5.98 16.23 -9.92
#